data_a1d9b54bcfa80134addc3da71fa2662a
#
_entry.id   a1d9b54bcfa80134addc3da71fa2662a
#
_cell.length_a   1.000
_cell.length_b   1.000
_cell.length_c   1.000
_cell.angle_alpha   90.00
_cell.angle_beta   90.00
_cell.angle_gamma   90.00
#
_symmetry.space_group_name_H-M   'P 1'
#
loop_
_entity.id
_entity.type
_entity.pdbx_description
1 polymer ?
#
loop_
_entity_poly.entity_id
_entity_poly.type
_entity_poly.pdbx_seq_one_letter_code
_entity_poly.pdbx_strand_id
1 'polypeptide(L)'
;EILKNLFNGANQPPKMLLERFREHNEKYRALIGKDVVEATVLRYERTVRYLEEFLKKEYKSSDIPFRNIDRQFVEKFEYFIKTEKNCAQNATVKYLKILKKIVTLALTNKWMTENPFTGIKFKQTQTNRDFLTEEELHAIMEKKFDIPRLEAVRDIFVFCCLSGLAFTDVQHLKPEHITKDINGEWWIRKAREKTNNMCHIPLLDIPAMIIEKYRKNPVCLQKNMVLPVPSNQRMNSYLKEIADVCGITKKLTTHIARHSFACFALANKVSMETIAKMLGHSDIRTTKIYAKVLDTTVSKEMETMKNKFAI
;
A
#
# COMPACT_ATOMS: atom_id res chain seq x y z
N GLU A 1 -39.69 14.09 -38.14
CA GLU A 1 -39.26 14.24 -36.72
C GLU A 1 -39.29 12.89 -35.98
N ILE A 2 -40.35 12.05 -36.09
CA ILE A 2 -40.47 10.73 -35.45
C ILE A 2 -39.39 9.76 -35.94
N LEU A 3 -39.07 9.72 -37.23
CA LEU A 3 -37.99 8.89 -37.79
C LEU A 3 -36.58 9.37 -37.34
N LYS A 4 -36.35 10.65 -37.21
CA LYS A 4 -35.09 11.19 -36.65
C LYS A 4 -34.89 10.80 -35.20
N ASN A 5 -35.94 10.75 -34.39
CA ASN A 5 -35.87 10.33 -32.98
C ASN A 5 -35.66 8.82 -32.83
N LEU A 6 -36.16 7.98 -33.75
CA LEU A 6 -35.89 6.54 -33.79
C LEU A 6 -34.43 6.23 -34.16
N PHE A 7 -33.83 6.99 -35.08
CA PHE A 7 -32.42 6.82 -35.49
C PHE A 7 -31.42 7.46 -34.50
N ASN A 8 -31.83 8.45 -33.71
CA ASN A 8 -30.98 9.14 -32.74
C ASN A 8 -30.93 8.50 -31.34
N GLY A 9 -31.43 7.27 -31.16
CA GLY A 9 -31.32 6.53 -29.88
C GLY A 9 -32.13 7.14 -28.72
N ALA A 10 -33.12 8.03 -29.02
CA ALA A 10 -33.94 8.70 -28.01
C ALA A 10 -34.84 7.77 -27.18
N ASN A 11 -34.94 6.48 -27.53
CA ASN A 11 -35.78 5.48 -26.86
C ASN A 11 -35.01 4.41 -26.08
N GLN A 12 -33.69 4.52 -25.92
CA GLN A 12 -33.02 3.58 -25.04
C GLN A 12 -33.23 3.99 -23.56
N PRO A 13 -33.59 3.04 -22.70
CA PRO A 13 -33.73 3.35 -21.26
C PRO A 13 -32.41 3.96 -20.73
N PRO A 14 -32.53 4.94 -19.86
CA PRO A 14 -31.33 5.63 -19.33
C PRO A 14 -30.44 4.61 -18.65
N LYS A 15 -29.12 4.69 -18.90
CA LYS A 15 -28.16 3.85 -18.23
C LYS A 15 -28.00 4.33 -16.79
N MET A 16 -28.18 3.41 -15.84
CA MET A 16 -28.20 3.69 -14.41
C MET A 16 -26.82 3.50 -13.80
N LEU A 17 -26.46 4.33 -12.83
CA LEU A 17 -25.14 4.34 -12.20
C LEU A 17 -24.84 3.03 -11.47
N LEU A 18 -25.68 2.65 -10.50
CA LEU A 18 -25.40 1.50 -9.64
C LEU A 18 -25.50 0.19 -10.40
N GLU A 19 -26.46 0.07 -11.33
CA GLU A 19 -26.58 -1.08 -12.21
C GLU A 19 -25.27 -1.34 -12.96
N ARG A 20 -24.76 -0.32 -13.66
CA ARG A 20 -23.52 -0.45 -14.44
C ARG A 20 -22.28 -0.59 -13.57
N PHE A 21 -22.29 0.00 -12.39
CA PHE A 21 -21.20 -0.14 -11.45
C PHE A 21 -21.13 -1.58 -10.89
N ARG A 22 -22.28 -2.21 -10.60
CA ARG A 22 -22.32 -3.61 -10.15
C ARG A 22 -21.83 -4.55 -11.26
N GLU A 23 -22.26 -4.38 -12.51
CA GLU A 23 -21.75 -5.14 -13.65
C GLU A 23 -20.23 -5.01 -13.82
N HIS A 24 -19.68 -3.80 -13.64
CA HIS A 24 -18.24 -3.58 -13.64
C HIS A 24 -17.56 -4.37 -12.50
N ASN A 25 -18.13 -4.38 -11.30
CA ASN A 25 -17.59 -5.09 -10.15
C ASN A 25 -17.62 -6.61 -10.36
N GLU A 26 -18.67 -7.17 -10.97
CA GLU A 26 -18.74 -8.59 -11.33
C GLU A 26 -17.61 -8.98 -12.29
N LYS A 27 -17.37 -8.19 -13.32
CA LYS A 27 -16.23 -8.39 -14.24
C LYS A 27 -14.89 -8.33 -13.51
N TYR A 28 -14.73 -7.36 -12.57
CA TYR A 28 -13.53 -7.24 -11.76
C TYR A 28 -13.35 -8.42 -10.81
N ARG A 29 -14.44 -8.95 -10.25
CA ARG A 29 -14.41 -10.14 -9.39
C ARG A 29 -13.91 -11.38 -10.14
N ALA A 30 -14.32 -11.55 -11.40
CA ALA A 30 -13.89 -12.65 -12.28
C ALA A 30 -12.38 -12.58 -12.63
N LEU A 31 -11.74 -11.41 -12.44
CA LEU A 31 -10.32 -11.20 -12.70
C LEU A 31 -9.45 -11.33 -11.43
N ILE A 32 -10.03 -11.69 -10.28
CA ILE A 32 -9.25 -11.93 -9.05
C ILE A 32 -8.23 -13.05 -9.28
N GLY A 33 -6.99 -12.80 -8.87
CA GLY A 33 -5.87 -13.73 -9.05
C GLY A 33 -5.21 -13.68 -10.43
N LYS A 34 -5.76 -12.89 -11.37
CA LYS A 34 -5.13 -12.57 -12.67
C LYS A 34 -4.61 -11.12 -12.64
N ASP A 35 -5.49 -10.16 -12.92
CA ASP A 35 -5.12 -8.74 -13.03
C ASP A 35 -5.56 -7.90 -11.83
N VAL A 36 -6.41 -8.46 -10.95
CA VAL A 36 -7.02 -7.73 -9.85
C VAL A 36 -6.85 -8.50 -8.54
N VAL A 37 -6.49 -7.78 -7.48
CA VAL A 37 -6.46 -8.34 -6.13
C VAL A 37 -7.81 -8.14 -5.42
N GLU A 38 -8.23 -9.10 -4.62
CA GLU A 38 -9.51 -9.11 -3.90
C GLU A 38 -9.76 -7.81 -3.12
N ALA A 39 -8.75 -7.30 -2.42
CA ALA A 39 -8.86 -6.04 -1.68
C ALA A 39 -9.25 -4.83 -2.55
N THR A 40 -8.95 -4.88 -3.85
CA THR A 40 -9.40 -3.85 -4.80
C THR A 40 -10.89 -4.00 -5.08
N VAL A 41 -11.36 -5.21 -5.35
CA VAL A 41 -12.79 -5.50 -5.59
C VAL A 41 -13.65 -5.08 -4.40
N LEU A 42 -13.25 -5.49 -3.18
CA LEU A 42 -13.93 -5.12 -1.94
C LEU A 42 -14.04 -3.60 -1.74
N ARG A 43 -13.06 -2.84 -2.22
CA ARG A 43 -13.12 -1.36 -2.17
C ARG A 43 -14.13 -0.80 -3.16
N TYR A 44 -14.22 -1.36 -4.36
CA TYR A 44 -15.22 -0.98 -5.35
C TYR A 44 -16.65 -1.30 -4.86
N GLU A 45 -16.87 -2.46 -4.28
CA GLU A 45 -18.13 -2.87 -3.67
C GLU A 45 -18.56 -1.96 -2.50
N ARG A 46 -17.59 -1.58 -1.66
CA ARG A 46 -17.84 -0.59 -0.60
C ARG A 46 -18.24 0.76 -1.17
N THR A 47 -17.66 1.15 -2.32
CA THR A 47 -18.05 2.39 -3.00
C THR A 47 -19.49 2.33 -3.47
N VAL A 48 -19.93 1.20 -4.03
CA VAL A 48 -21.34 0.98 -4.43
C VAL A 48 -22.25 1.13 -3.21
N ARG A 49 -21.96 0.46 -2.10
CA ARG A 49 -22.76 0.60 -0.87
C ARG A 49 -22.87 2.03 -0.37
N TYR A 50 -21.77 2.79 -0.41
CA TYR A 50 -21.80 4.19 0.00
C TYR A 50 -22.64 5.05 -0.96
N LEU A 51 -22.62 4.74 -2.26
CA LEU A 51 -23.48 5.40 -3.25
C LEU A 51 -24.96 5.03 -3.05
N GLU A 52 -25.30 3.78 -2.75
CA GLU A 52 -26.66 3.33 -2.45
C GLU A 52 -27.24 4.11 -1.24
N GLU A 53 -26.49 4.19 -0.16
CA GLU A 53 -26.91 4.92 1.04
C GLU A 53 -27.03 6.41 0.78
N PHE A 54 -26.10 7.00 0.01
CA PHE A 54 -26.13 8.39 -0.41
C PHE A 54 -27.36 8.71 -1.27
N LEU A 55 -27.63 7.90 -2.29
CA LEU A 55 -28.79 8.09 -3.18
C LEU A 55 -30.10 7.98 -2.41
N LYS A 56 -30.21 6.99 -1.51
CA LYS A 56 -31.40 6.84 -0.66
C LYS A 56 -31.61 8.05 0.25
N LYS A 57 -30.54 8.60 0.81
CA LYS A 57 -30.61 9.76 1.73
C LYS A 57 -30.91 11.07 1.00
N GLU A 58 -30.12 11.40 -0.02
CA GLU A 58 -30.13 12.72 -0.67
C GLU A 58 -31.13 12.82 -1.82
N TYR A 59 -31.35 11.71 -2.55
CA TYR A 59 -32.18 11.70 -3.76
C TYR A 59 -33.47 10.91 -3.60
N LYS A 60 -33.68 10.23 -2.46
CA LYS A 60 -34.84 9.34 -2.21
C LYS A 60 -35.03 8.29 -3.32
N SER A 61 -33.94 7.86 -3.93
CA SER A 61 -33.92 6.95 -5.08
C SER A 61 -33.03 5.75 -4.81
N SER A 62 -33.34 4.61 -5.46
CA SER A 62 -32.52 3.40 -5.41
C SER A 62 -31.36 3.43 -6.42
N ASP A 63 -31.44 4.27 -7.47
CA ASP A 63 -30.38 4.44 -8.47
C ASP A 63 -30.58 5.81 -9.18
N ILE A 64 -29.62 6.23 -10.00
CA ILE A 64 -29.66 7.48 -10.74
C ILE A 64 -29.13 7.30 -12.17
N PRO A 65 -29.75 7.93 -13.20
CA PRO A 65 -29.20 7.94 -14.55
C PRO A 65 -27.86 8.69 -14.62
N PHE A 66 -26.91 8.20 -15.42
CA PHE A 66 -25.60 8.89 -15.59
C PHE A 66 -25.73 10.33 -16.02
N ARG A 67 -26.72 10.67 -16.86
CA ARG A 67 -26.98 12.04 -17.32
C ARG A 67 -27.31 13.04 -16.20
N ASN A 68 -27.74 12.54 -15.03
CA ASN A 68 -28.10 13.34 -13.87
C ASN A 68 -26.93 13.48 -12.87
N ILE A 69 -25.75 12.93 -13.21
CA ILE A 69 -24.55 13.03 -12.37
C ILE A 69 -23.79 14.28 -12.82
N ASP A 70 -23.98 15.34 -12.08
CA ASP A 70 -23.34 16.63 -12.28
C ASP A 70 -22.24 16.88 -11.23
N ARG A 71 -21.63 18.06 -11.28
CA ARG A 71 -20.61 18.46 -10.31
C ARG A 71 -21.17 18.50 -8.89
N GLN A 72 -22.41 18.96 -8.72
CA GLN A 72 -23.06 19.06 -7.41
C GLN A 72 -23.24 17.68 -6.78
N PHE A 73 -23.58 16.67 -7.60
CA PHE A 73 -23.63 15.27 -7.16
C PHE A 73 -22.29 14.81 -6.55
N VAL A 74 -21.17 15.10 -7.24
CA VAL A 74 -19.83 14.70 -6.76
C VAL A 74 -19.48 15.40 -5.45
N GLU A 75 -19.77 16.70 -5.34
CA GLU A 75 -19.51 17.51 -4.13
C GLU A 75 -20.38 17.02 -2.95
N LYS A 76 -21.66 16.73 -3.16
CA LYS A 76 -22.55 16.15 -2.14
C LYS A 76 -22.09 14.74 -1.70
N PHE A 77 -21.66 13.92 -2.64
CA PHE A 77 -21.14 12.59 -2.32
C PHE A 77 -19.82 12.68 -1.51
N GLU A 78 -18.92 13.61 -1.86
CA GLU A 78 -17.72 13.88 -1.05
C GLU A 78 -18.08 14.29 0.38
N TYR A 79 -19.04 15.20 0.53
CA TYR A 79 -19.53 15.65 1.83
C TYR A 79 -20.12 14.47 2.63
N PHE A 80 -20.99 13.67 2.01
CA PHE A 80 -21.59 12.48 2.63
C PHE A 80 -20.54 11.48 3.14
N ILE A 81 -19.50 11.19 2.34
CA ILE A 81 -18.43 10.27 2.76
C ILE A 81 -17.67 10.82 3.98
N LYS A 82 -17.43 12.12 4.02
CA LYS A 82 -16.71 12.75 5.14
C LYS A 82 -17.53 12.79 6.41
N THR A 83 -18.79 13.17 6.32
CA THR A 83 -19.67 13.39 7.49
C THR A 83 -20.35 12.13 7.96
N GLU A 84 -21.02 11.39 7.07
CA GLU A 84 -21.82 10.22 7.44
C GLU A 84 -20.98 8.94 7.57
N LYS A 85 -19.88 8.83 6.78
CA LYS A 85 -18.99 7.67 6.85
C LYS A 85 -17.71 7.93 7.65
N ASN A 86 -17.58 9.15 8.17
CA ASN A 86 -16.44 9.60 8.98
C ASN A 86 -15.08 9.24 8.33
N CYS A 87 -15.01 9.38 7.00
CA CYS A 87 -13.81 9.05 6.24
C CYS A 87 -12.83 10.22 6.23
N ALA A 88 -11.59 9.97 6.60
CA ALA A 88 -10.51 10.94 6.45
C ALA A 88 -10.27 11.29 4.97
N GLN A 89 -9.67 12.46 4.71
CA GLN A 89 -9.45 13.03 3.38
C GLN A 89 -8.89 12.03 2.36
N ASN A 90 -7.84 11.30 2.71
CA ASN A 90 -7.22 10.36 1.77
C ASN A 90 -8.10 9.13 1.45
N ALA A 91 -8.95 8.71 2.38
CA ALA A 91 -9.92 7.65 2.15
C ALA A 91 -11.05 8.15 1.22
N THR A 92 -11.58 9.35 1.47
CA THR A 92 -12.57 10.02 0.62
C THR A 92 -12.08 10.13 -0.82
N VAL A 93 -10.86 10.62 -1.02
CA VAL A 93 -10.25 10.74 -2.36
C VAL A 93 -10.18 9.38 -3.09
N LYS A 94 -9.94 8.28 -2.36
CA LYS A 94 -9.93 6.94 -2.99
C LYS A 94 -11.32 6.55 -3.52
N TYR A 95 -12.38 6.81 -2.79
CA TYR A 95 -13.76 6.54 -3.23
C TYR A 95 -14.15 7.44 -4.41
N LEU A 96 -13.81 8.74 -4.36
CA LEU A 96 -14.05 9.66 -5.48
C LEU A 96 -13.27 9.26 -6.75
N LYS A 97 -12.04 8.78 -6.64
CA LYS A 97 -11.28 8.25 -7.78
C LYS A 97 -11.93 7.01 -8.39
N ILE A 98 -12.54 6.15 -7.57
CA ILE A 98 -13.29 4.99 -8.06
C ILE A 98 -14.54 5.44 -8.80
N LEU A 99 -15.34 6.35 -8.23
CA LEU A 99 -16.49 6.93 -8.91
C LEU A 99 -16.08 7.60 -10.24
N LYS A 100 -14.98 8.38 -10.24
CA LYS A 100 -14.43 8.99 -11.45
C LYS A 100 -14.11 7.96 -12.53
N LYS A 101 -13.59 6.78 -12.18
CA LYS A 101 -13.31 5.71 -13.13
C LYS A 101 -14.59 5.21 -13.80
N ILE A 102 -15.67 5.02 -13.02
CA ILE A 102 -16.97 4.60 -13.55
C ILE A 102 -17.59 5.68 -14.44
N VAL A 103 -17.50 6.95 -14.05
CA VAL A 103 -17.91 8.09 -14.86
C VAL A 103 -17.10 8.17 -16.17
N THR A 104 -15.79 7.94 -16.11
CA THR A 104 -14.97 7.88 -17.34
C THR A 104 -15.44 6.76 -18.28
N LEU A 105 -15.79 5.60 -17.74
CA LEU A 105 -16.38 4.52 -18.52
C LEU A 105 -17.72 4.95 -19.16
N ALA A 106 -18.56 5.68 -18.41
CA ALA A 106 -19.83 6.20 -18.94
C ALA A 106 -19.63 7.21 -20.07
N LEU A 107 -18.64 8.11 -19.93
CA LEU A 107 -18.27 9.06 -20.99
C LEU A 107 -17.77 8.34 -22.26
N THR A 108 -16.88 7.36 -22.11
CA THR A 108 -16.35 6.56 -23.21
C THR A 108 -17.46 5.81 -23.96
N ASN A 109 -18.46 5.30 -23.25
CA ASN A 109 -19.62 4.60 -23.82
C ASN A 109 -20.75 5.56 -24.23
N LYS A 110 -20.58 6.86 -24.15
CA LYS A 110 -21.58 7.90 -24.49
C LYS A 110 -22.89 7.78 -23.70
N TRP A 111 -22.83 7.28 -22.45
CA TRP A 111 -24.01 7.22 -21.56
C TRP A 111 -24.27 8.57 -20.87
N MET A 112 -23.26 9.46 -20.92
CA MET A 112 -23.34 10.87 -20.52
C MET A 112 -22.42 11.69 -21.42
N THR A 113 -22.67 12.99 -21.47
CA THR A 113 -21.93 13.95 -22.33
C THR A 113 -20.94 14.79 -21.59
N GLU A 114 -21.24 15.16 -20.34
CA GLU A 114 -20.41 16.07 -19.54
C GLU A 114 -19.64 15.30 -18.44
N ASN A 115 -18.43 15.75 -18.18
CA ASN A 115 -17.60 15.17 -17.13
C ASN A 115 -17.79 15.95 -15.80
N PRO A 116 -18.50 15.40 -14.81
CA PRO A 116 -18.77 16.07 -13.54
C PRO A 116 -17.49 16.32 -12.69
N PHE A 117 -16.38 15.69 -13.05
CA PHE A 117 -15.08 15.88 -12.39
C PHE A 117 -14.20 16.97 -13.01
N THR A 118 -14.70 17.68 -14.04
CA THR A 118 -13.95 18.78 -14.67
C THR A 118 -13.61 19.84 -13.63
N GLY A 119 -12.33 20.21 -13.54
CA GLY A 119 -11.83 21.20 -12.57
C GLY A 119 -11.68 20.71 -11.13
N ILE A 120 -12.12 19.47 -10.79
CA ILE A 120 -11.97 18.92 -9.43
C ILE A 120 -10.54 18.39 -9.26
N LYS A 121 -9.79 19.02 -8.33
CA LYS A 121 -8.46 18.59 -7.92
C LYS A 121 -8.53 17.77 -6.65
N PHE A 122 -8.09 16.51 -6.71
CA PHE A 122 -8.00 15.64 -5.52
C PHE A 122 -6.79 16.01 -4.65
N LYS A 123 -7.01 16.79 -3.62
CA LYS A 123 -5.97 17.11 -2.63
C LYS A 123 -5.80 15.92 -1.70
N GLN A 124 -4.59 15.39 -1.61
CA GLN A 124 -4.22 14.37 -0.63
C GLN A 124 -3.40 15.01 0.49
N THR A 125 -3.75 14.69 1.73
CA THR A 125 -2.96 15.09 2.90
C THR A 125 -1.71 14.23 2.95
N GLN A 126 -0.55 14.85 3.10
CA GLN A 126 0.69 14.11 3.37
C GLN A 126 0.56 13.43 4.72
N THR A 127 0.83 12.13 4.75
CA THR A 127 0.92 11.37 6.00
C THR A 127 2.39 11.28 6.38
N ASN A 128 2.75 11.82 7.53
CA ASN A 128 4.02 11.49 8.13
C ASN A 128 4.01 10.01 8.47
N ARG A 129 5.06 9.33 8.10
CA ARG A 129 5.22 7.90 8.37
C ARG A 129 6.38 7.75 9.31
N ASP A 130 6.13 7.13 10.45
CA ASP A 130 7.15 6.85 11.42
C ASP A 130 8.14 5.80 10.87
N PHE A 131 9.33 5.84 11.40
CA PHE A 131 10.38 4.85 11.19
C PHE A 131 11.08 4.63 12.54
N LEU A 132 11.77 3.52 12.69
CA LEU A 132 12.54 3.23 13.90
C LEU A 132 13.87 4.00 13.87
N THR A 133 14.32 4.39 15.06
CA THR A 133 15.74 4.75 15.25
C THR A 133 16.58 3.49 15.33
N GLU A 134 17.91 3.64 15.24
CA GLU A 134 18.84 2.50 15.39
C GLU A 134 18.74 1.91 16.80
N GLU A 135 18.59 2.74 17.82
CA GLU A 135 18.44 2.34 19.22
C GLU A 135 17.14 1.56 19.45
N GLU A 136 16.03 2.00 18.85
CA GLU A 136 14.76 1.27 18.92
C GLU A 136 14.85 -0.10 18.22
N LEU A 137 15.54 -0.18 17.09
CA LEU A 137 15.76 -1.46 16.41
C LEU A 137 16.65 -2.38 17.26
N HIS A 138 17.73 -1.87 17.83
CA HIS A 138 18.60 -2.63 18.74
C HIS A 138 17.83 -3.14 19.96
N ALA A 139 17.00 -2.30 20.60
CA ALA A 139 16.17 -2.71 21.72
C ALA A 139 15.24 -3.91 21.36
N ILE A 140 14.67 -3.90 20.14
CA ILE A 140 13.86 -5.02 19.66
C ILE A 140 14.72 -6.26 19.43
N MET A 141 15.91 -6.13 18.86
CA MET A 141 16.81 -7.24 18.53
C MET A 141 17.34 -7.94 19.77
N GLU A 142 17.74 -7.18 20.79
CA GLU A 142 18.32 -7.69 22.02
C GLU A 142 17.29 -8.29 22.99
N LYS A 143 16.01 -7.89 22.81
CA LYS A 143 14.94 -8.37 23.70
C LYS A 143 14.73 -9.87 23.51
N LYS A 144 14.88 -10.62 24.61
CA LYS A 144 14.53 -12.03 24.67
C LYS A 144 13.04 -12.19 24.96
N PHE A 145 12.41 -13.10 24.23
CA PHE A 145 11.01 -13.44 24.40
C PHE A 145 10.90 -14.94 24.70
N ASP A 146 10.36 -15.30 25.85
CA ASP A 146 10.11 -16.70 26.25
C ASP A 146 8.92 -17.30 25.50
N ILE A 147 8.11 -16.44 24.86
CA ILE A 147 6.91 -16.83 24.13
C ILE A 147 7.29 -17.02 22.64
N PRO A 148 7.27 -18.28 22.11
CA PRO A 148 7.76 -18.56 20.76
C PRO A 148 7.09 -17.74 19.64
N ARG A 149 5.77 -17.41 19.80
CA ARG A 149 5.06 -16.56 18.81
C ARG A 149 5.59 -15.13 18.74
N LEU A 150 6.01 -14.55 19.87
CA LEU A 150 6.56 -13.20 19.92
C LEU A 150 8.00 -13.20 19.40
N GLU A 151 8.78 -14.22 19.74
CA GLU A 151 10.12 -14.39 19.22
C GLU A 151 10.11 -14.49 17.69
N ALA A 152 9.25 -15.33 17.12
CA ALA A 152 9.12 -15.46 15.68
C ALA A 152 8.71 -14.16 15.00
N VAL A 153 7.75 -13.42 15.58
CA VAL A 153 7.30 -12.13 15.03
C VAL A 153 8.40 -11.06 15.13
N ARG A 154 9.16 -11.03 16.26
CA ARG A 154 10.34 -10.18 16.41
C ARG A 154 11.35 -10.44 15.30
N ASP A 155 11.71 -11.71 15.08
CA ASP A 155 12.70 -12.09 14.08
C ASP A 155 12.23 -11.71 12.66
N ILE A 156 10.96 -11.98 12.31
CA ILE A 156 10.38 -11.58 11.02
C ILE A 156 10.39 -10.06 10.85
N PHE A 157 10.09 -9.32 11.92
CA PHE A 157 10.08 -7.86 11.88
C PHE A 157 11.49 -7.29 11.68
N VAL A 158 12.48 -7.79 12.43
CA VAL A 158 13.90 -7.45 12.25
C VAL A 158 14.38 -7.78 10.84
N PHE A 159 14.02 -8.97 10.33
CA PHE A 159 14.30 -9.35 8.95
C PHE A 159 13.74 -8.33 7.95
N CYS A 160 12.50 -7.85 8.15
CA CYS A 160 11.92 -6.82 7.31
C CYS A 160 12.61 -5.45 7.45
N CYS A 161 13.10 -5.10 8.66
CA CYS A 161 13.86 -3.88 8.90
C CYS A 161 15.22 -3.87 8.21
N LEU A 162 15.80 -5.04 7.97
CA LEU A 162 17.13 -5.19 7.38
C LEU A 162 17.13 -5.69 5.94
N SER A 163 15.96 -6.05 5.39
CA SER A 163 15.79 -6.42 3.97
C SER A 163 14.89 -5.47 3.19
N GLY A 164 14.06 -4.70 3.87
CA GLY A 164 13.07 -3.82 3.23
C GLY A 164 11.93 -4.54 2.51
N LEU A 165 11.81 -5.87 2.61
CA LEU A 165 10.71 -6.60 2.01
C LEU A 165 9.36 -6.17 2.58
N ALA A 166 8.34 -6.09 1.73
CA ALA A 166 6.97 -5.85 2.18
C ALA A 166 6.38 -7.14 2.82
N PHE A 167 5.34 -7.01 3.64
CA PHE A 167 4.71 -8.13 4.33
C PHE A 167 4.35 -9.29 3.40
N THR A 168 3.69 -9.01 2.29
CA THR A 168 3.30 -10.05 1.32
C THR A 168 4.52 -10.68 0.65
N ASP A 169 5.58 -9.91 0.42
CA ASP A 169 6.79 -10.42 -0.21
C ASP A 169 7.57 -11.36 0.73
N VAL A 170 7.66 -11.03 2.04
CA VAL A 170 8.29 -11.92 3.03
C VAL A 170 7.42 -13.13 3.35
N GLN A 171 6.09 -12.99 3.32
CA GLN A 171 5.16 -14.10 3.53
C GLN A 171 5.29 -15.18 2.44
N HIS A 172 5.62 -14.78 1.22
CA HIS A 172 5.83 -15.67 0.08
C HIS A 172 7.30 -15.79 -0.32
N LEU A 173 8.22 -15.54 0.63
CA LEU A 173 9.65 -15.73 0.39
C LEU A 173 9.98 -17.22 0.46
N LYS A 174 10.44 -17.78 -0.67
CA LYS A 174 10.82 -19.20 -0.81
C LYS A 174 12.33 -19.36 -0.81
N PRO A 175 12.87 -20.57 -0.52
CA PRO A 175 14.29 -20.84 -0.59
C PRO A 175 14.92 -20.53 -1.95
N GLU A 176 14.19 -20.73 -3.05
CA GLU A 176 14.65 -20.44 -4.42
C GLU A 176 14.91 -18.93 -4.69
N HIS A 177 14.38 -18.05 -3.85
CA HIS A 177 14.62 -16.62 -3.94
C HIS A 177 15.94 -16.19 -3.26
N ILE A 178 16.58 -17.08 -2.51
CA ILE A 178 17.87 -16.85 -1.85
C ILE A 178 18.94 -17.46 -2.74
N THR A 179 19.69 -16.62 -3.42
CA THR A 179 20.66 -17.04 -4.44
C THR A 179 22.04 -16.42 -4.17
N LYS A 180 23.08 -17.06 -4.62
CA LYS A 180 24.43 -16.48 -4.63
C LYS A 180 24.66 -15.65 -5.89
N ASP A 181 25.45 -14.61 -5.76
CA ASP A 181 25.99 -13.89 -6.91
C ASP A 181 27.31 -14.53 -7.40
N ILE A 182 27.95 -13.89 -8.36
CA ILE A 182 29.22 -14.35 -8.94
C ILE A 182 30.39 -14.34 -7.93
N ASN A 183 30.29 -13.56 -6.87
CA ASN A 183 31.28 -13.42 -5.81
C ASN A 183 31.01 -14.40 -4.64
N GLY A 184 29.91 -15.16 -4.71
CA GLY A 184 29.48 -16.07 -3.65
C GLY A 184 28.64 -15.43 -2.56
N GLU A 185 28.35 -14.14 -2.66
CA GLU A 185 27.52 -13.40 -1.70
C GLU A 185 26.05 -13.75 -1.84
N TRP A 186 25.35 -13.85 -0.70
CA TRP A 186 23.93 -14.19 -0.70
C TRP A 186 23.05 -12.98 -1.00
N TRP A 187 22.04 -13.19 -1.82
CA TRP A 187 21.08 -12.19 -2.26
C TRP A 187 19.65 -12.70 -2.18
N ILE A 188 18.73 -11.80 -1.87
CA ILE A 188 17.30 -12.02 -2.09
C ILE A 188 16.95 -11.46 -3.47
N ARG A 189 16.46 -12.34 -4.36
CA ARG A 189 15.96 -11.98 -5.69
C ARG A 189 14.53 -12.44 -5.82
N LYS A 190 13.59 -11.50 -5.64
CA LYS A 190 12.16 -11.82 -5.63
C LYS A 190 11.37 -10.74 -6.35
N ALA A 191 10.46 -11.14 -7.24
CA ALA A 191 9.44 -10.25 -7.77
C ALA A 191 8.43 -9.88 -6.68
N ARG A 192 8.06 -8.61 -6.62
CA ARG A 192 7.05 -8.13 -5.66
C ARG A 192 5.66 -8.65 -6.01
N GLU A 193 4.95 -9.16 -5.01
CA GLU A 193 3.56 -9.64 -5.17
C GLU A 193 2.60 -8.56 -5.71
N LYS A 194 2.84 -7.30 -5.37
CA LYS A 194 1.94 -6.20 -5.74
C LYS A 194 2.18 -5.63 -7.15
N THR A 195 3.41 -5.63 -7.62
CA THR A 195 3.81 -4.86 -8.82
C THR A 195 4.63 -5.66 -9.83
N ASN A 196 4.96 -6.89 -9.50
CA ASN A 196 5.83 -7.78 -10.26
C ASN A 196 7.25 -7.22 -10.55
N ASN A 197 7.63 -6.12 -9.91
CA ASN A 197 8.99 -5.57 -10.04
C ASN A 197 9.97 -6.39 -9.22
N MET A 198 11.13 -6.69 -9.79
CA MET A 198 12.19 -7.42 -9.11
C MET A 198 12.81 -6.59 -7.98
N CYS A 199 12.94 -7.21 -6.82
CA CYS A 199 13.78 -6.76 -5.72
C CYS A 199 15.12 -7.50 -5.78
N HIS A 200 16.21 -6.75 -5.66
CA HIS A 200 17.57 -7.27 -5.59
C HIS A 200 18.20 -6.75 -4.30
N ILE A 201 18.26 -7.58 -3.27
CA ILE A 201 18.66 -7.17 -1.92
C ILE A 201 19.84 -8.04 -1.48
N PRO A 202 21.02 -7.46 -1.21
CA PRO A 202 22.12 -8.21 -0.60
C PRO A 202 21.66 -8.68 0.80
N LEU A 203 21.96 -9.93 1.11
CA LEU A 203 21.56 -10.53 2.39
C LEU A 203 22.61 -10.20 3.45
N LEU A 204 22.22 -9.36 4.42
CA LEU A 204 23.04 -9.02 5.56
C LEU A 204 23.14 -10.19 6.55
N ASP A 205 24.13 -10.18 7.44
CA ASP A 205 24.41 -11.26 8.40
C ASP A 205 23.21 -11.59 9.30
N ILE A 206 22.54 -10.58 9.89
CA ILE A 206 21.40 -10.80 10.77
C ILE A 206 20.22 -11.45 10.05
N PRO A 207 19.76 -10.96 8.88
CA PRO A 207 18.80 -11.70 8.04
C PRO A 207 19.24 -13.11 7.69
N ALA A 208 20.52 -13.36 7.40
CA ALA A 208 21.05 -14.69 7.11
C ALA A 208 20.94 -15.64 8.33
N MET A 209 21.29 -15.14 9.52
CA MET A 209 21.14 -15.88 10.79
C MET A 209 19.68 -16.22 11.08
N ILE A 210 18.76 -15.27 10.82
CA ILE A 210 17.32 -15.52 10.98
C ILE A 210 16.84 -16.61 10.03
N ILE A 211 17.25 -16.59 8.77
CA ILE A 211 16.93 -17.65 7.80
C ILE A 211 17.43 -19.02 8.30
N GLU A 212 18.65 -19.10 8.75
CA GLU A 212 19.23 -20.37 9.22
C GLU A 212 18.50 -20.89 10.48
N LYS A 213 18.11 -19.99 11.40
CA LYS A 213 17.30 -20.33 12.60
C LYS A 213 15.99 -21.04 12.22
N TYR A 214 15.33 -20.62 11.15
CA TYR A 214 14.03 -21.20 10.74
C TYR A 214 14.15 -22.27 9.65
N ARG A 215 15.35 -22.61 9.20
CA ARG A 215 15.58 -23.58 8.12
C ARG A 215 14.93 -24.93 8.35
N LYS A 216 14.94 -25.43 9.60
CA LYS A 216 14.34 -26.71 9.99
C LYS A 216 12.96 -26.59 10.61
N ASN A 217 12.36 -25.39 10.58
CA ASN A 217 11.03 -25.18 11.14
C ASN A 217 9.97 -25.98 10.37
N PRO A 218 9.14 -26.81 11.03
CA PRO A 218 8.17 -27.68 10.35
C PRO A 218 7.18 -26.91 9.45
N VAL A 219 6.73 -25.73 9.90
CA VAL A 219 5.81 -24.89 9.12
C VAL A 219 6.50 -24.35 7.85
N CYS A 220 7.76 -23.96 7.96
CA CYS A 220 8.55 -23.49 6.81
C CYS A 220 8.76 -24.61 5.80
N LEU A 221 9.13 -25.81 6.26
CA LEU A 221 9.32 -26.98 5.39
C LEU A 221 8.02 -27.38 4.69
N GLN A 222 6.91 -27.49 5.43
CA GLN A 222 5.62 -27.89 4.89
C GLN A 222 5.12 -26.92 3.80
N LYS A 223 5.35 -25.62 3.99
CA LYS A 223 4.85 -24.57 3.07
C LYS A 223 5.89 -24.16 2.01
N ASN A 224 7.08 -24.72 2.05
CA ASN A 224 8.23 -24.31 1.22
C ASN A 224 8.49 -22.78 1.33
N MET A 225 8.55 -22.27 2.56
CA MET A 225 8.78 -20.86 2.87
C MET A 225 10.03 -20.66 3.72
N VAL A 226 10.68 -19.52 3.60
CA VAL A 226 11.92 -19.21 4.36
C VAL A 226 11.61 -18.90 5.83
N LEU A 227 10.48 -18.24 6.10
CA LEU A 227 10.10 -17.78 7.44
C LEU A 227 8.64 -18.17 7.78
N PRO A 228 8.31 -18.44 9.07
CA PRO A 228 6.97 -18.83 9.50
C PRO A 228 6.06 -17.61 9.70
N VAL A 229 5.82 -16.84 8.63
CA VAL A 229 5.09 -15.56 8.67
C VAL A 229 3.61 -15.81 8.97
N PRO A 230 3.06 -15.26 10.08
CA PRO A 230 1.64 -15.37 10.40
C PRO A 230 0.79 -14.48 9.48
N SER A 231 -0.54 -14.50 9.65
CA SER A 231 -1.42 -13.55 8.95
C SER A 231 -1.08 -12.10 9.33
N ASN A 232 -1.34 -11.16 8.41
CA ASN A 232 -1.04 -9.74 8.63
C ASN A 232 -1.71 -9.17 9.90
N GLN A 233 -2.92 -9.63 10.20
CA GLN A 233 -3.64 -9.22 11.40
C GLN A 233 -2.91 -9.69 12.67
N ARG A 234 -2.51 -10.97 12.73
CA ARG A 234 -1.75 -11.53 13.86
C ARG A 234 -0.38 -10.87 13.98
N MET A 235 0.32 -10.69 12.86
CA MET A 235 1.62 -9.99 12.84
C MET A 235 1.52 -8.61 13.48
N ASN A 236 0.56 -7.78 13.07
CA ASN A 236 0.39 -6.43 13.63
C ASN A 236 -0.11 -6.44 15.08
N SER A 237 -0.88 -7.45 15.50
CA SER A 237 -1.28 -7.59 16.92
C SER A 237 -0.08 -7.88 17.81
N TYR A 238 0.77 -8.84 17.42
CA TYR A 238 1.97 -9.21 18.18
C TYR A 238 3.05 -8.13 18.15
N LEU A 239 3.16 -7.38 17.05
CA LEU A 239 4.06 -6.20 16.99
C LEU A 239 3.66 -5.12 17.99
N LYS A 240 2.37 -5.00 18.32
CA LYS A 240 1.93 -4.10 19.38
C LYS A 240 2.42 -4.58 20.76
N GLU A 241 2.29 -5.88 21.05
CA GLU A 241 2.83 -6.46 22.29
C GLU A 241 4.35 -6.27 22.40
N ILE A 242 5.09 -6.46 21.29
CA ILE A 242 6.53 -6.23 21.22
C ILE A 242 6.88 -4.77 21.48
N ALA A 243 6.15 -3.82 20.89
CA ALA A 243 6.35 -2.40 21.12
C ALA A 243 6.19 -2.04 22.62
N ASP A 244 5.10 -2.51 23.22
CA ASP A 244 4.81 -2.27 24.64
C ASP A 244 5.92 -2.82 25.55
N VAL A 245 6.41 -4.05 25.29
CA VAL A 245 7.48 -4.70 26.08
C VAL A 245 8.85 -4.04 25.85
N CYS A 246 9.12 -3.46 24.67
CA CYS A 246 10.36 -2.75 24.37
C CYS A 246 10.31 -1.25 24.71
N GLY A 247 9.19 -0.74 25.26
CA GLY A 247 9.04 0.68 25.60
C GLY A 247 8.96 1.60 24.38
N ILE A 248 8.54 1.07 23.22
CA ILE A 248 8.45 1.83 21.96
C ILE A 248 7.04 2.40 21.82
N THR A 249 6.94 3.72 21.79
CA THR A 249 5.65 4.44 21.67
C THR A 249 5.08 4.47 20.25
N LYS A 250 5.94 4.21 19.25
CA LYS A 250 5.54 4.16 17.83
C LYS A 250 4.70 2.92 17.54
N LYS A 251 3.71 3.07 16.66
CA LYS A 251 2.88 1.96 16.21
C LYS A 251 3.67 1.04 15.28
N LEU A 252 4.24 -0.03 15.80
CA LEU A 252 4.95 -1.01 14.99
C LEU A 252 4.01 -1.71 14.00
N THR A 253 4.43 -1.77 12.74
CA THR A 253 3.78 -2.50 11.65
C THR A 253 4.84 -2.99 10.68
N THR A 254 4.53 -4.00 9.89
CA THR A 254 5.45 -4.45 8.84
C THR A 254 5.79 -3.35 7.83
N HIS A 255 4.94 -2.33 7.70
CA HIS A 255 5.19 -1.19 6.84
C HIS A 255 6.24 -0.23 7.42
N ILE A 256 6.22 -0.05 8.75
CA ILE A 256 7.26 0.73 9.46
C ILE A 256 8.64 0.06 9.30
N ALA A 257 8.72 -1.28 9.34
CA ALA A 257 9.97 -2.00 9.10
C ALA A 257 10.60 -1.63 7.75
N ARG A 258 9.79 -1.65 6.70
CA ARG A 258 10.24 -1.26 5.36
C ARG A 258 10.63 0.22 5.26
N HIS A 259 9.96 1.12 5.99
CA HIS A 259 10.34 2.52 6.08
C HIS A 259 11.67 2.68 6.80
N SER A 260 11.87 1.98 7.92
CA SER A 260 13.12 1.98 8.68
C SER A 260 14.29 1.51 7.84
N PHE A 261 14.13 0.41 7.05
CA PHE A 261 15.14 -0.02 6.09
C PHE A 261 15.58 1.10 5.15
N ALA A 262 14.62 1.78 4.53
CA ALA A 262 14.93 2.86 3.59
C ALA A 262 15.65 4.03 4.28
N CYS A 263 15.23 4.38 5.51
CA CYS A 263 15.85 5.44 6.30
C CYS A 263 17.28 5.05 6.73
N PHE A 264 17.48 3.82 7.20
CA PHE A 264 18.81 3.31 7.55
C PHE A 264 19.75 3.27 6.35
N ALA A 265 19.27 2.78 5.20
CA ALA A 265 20.07 2.75 3.98
C ALA A 265 20.48 4.17 3.54
N LEU A 266 19.56 5.14 3.59
CA LEU A 266 19.87 6.54 3.28
C LEU A 266 20.86 7.15 4.27
N ALA A 267 20.67 6.91 5.57
CA ALA A 267 21.58 7.39 6.63
C ALA A 267 23.00 6.84 6.45
N ASN A 268 23.11 5.63 5.87
CA ASN A 268 24.38 4.99 5.50
C ASN A 268 24.84 5.30 4.06
N LYS A 269 24.35 6.42 3.48
CA LYS A 269 24.77 6.95 2.17
C LYS A 269 24.49 6.03 0.97
N VAL A 270 23.56 5.08 1.10
CA VAL A 270 23.06 4.31 -0.04
C VAL A 270 22.22 5.23 -0.92
N SER A 271 22.47 5.25 -2.24
CA SER A 271 21.75 6.13 -3.15
C SER A 271 20.26 5.80 -3.24
N MET A 272 19.42 6.80 -3.52
CA MET A 272 17.97 6.61 -3.66
C MET A 272 17.62 5.63 -4.80
N GLU A 273 18.41 5.61 -5.86
CA GLU A 273 18.27 4.71 -6.99
C GLU A 273 18.50 3.25 -6.55
N THR A 274 19.55 3.03 -5.78
CA THR A 274 19.87 1.71 -5.21
C THR A 274 18.75 1.24 -4.28
N ILE A 275 18.28 2.13 -3.38
CA ILE A 275 17.16 1.82 -2.48
C ILE A 275 15.88 1.52 -3.28
N ALA A 276 15.58 2.32 -4.32
CA ALA A 276 14.43 2.06 -5.19
C ALA A 276 14.51 0.68 -5.85
N LYS A 277 15.68 0.27 -6.32
CA LYS A 277 15.93 -1.07 -6.89
C LYS A 277 15.76 -2.17 -5.86
N MET A 278 16.34 -2.03 -4.65
CA MET A 278 16.18 -2.98 -3.56
C MET A 278 14.71 -3.13 -3.16
N LEU A 279 13.99 -2.02 -3.08
CA LEU A 279 12.57 -2.00 -2.72
C LEU A 279 11.62 -2.38 -3.87
N GLY A 280 12.11 -2.56 -5.10
CA GLY A 280 11.27 -2.84 -6.27
C GLY A 280 10.27 -1.72 -6.57
N HIS A 281 10.70 -0.46 -6.44
CA HIS A 281 9.89 0.70 -6.84
C HIS A 281 10.05 0.96 -8.34
N SER A 282 8.94 1.04 -9.07
CA SER A 282 8.92 1.42 -10.49
C SER A 282 9.15 2.93 -10.70
N ASP A 283 8.92 3.74 -9.67
CA ASP A 283 9.02 5.18 -9.70
C ASP A 283 9.81 5.66 -8.47
N ILE A 284 10.92 6.34 -8.73
CA ILE A 284 11.80 6.90 -7.69
C ILE A 284 11.08 7.92 -6.78
N ARG A 285 10.00 8.54 -7.26
CA ARG A 285 9.16 9.42 -6.44
C ARG A 285 8.61 8.71 -5.21
N THR A 286 8.40 7.39 -5.28
CA THR A 286 8.00 6.57 -4.13
C THR A 286 9.11 6.49 -3.08
N THR A 287 10.39 6.55 -3.49
CA THR A 287 11.54 6.53 -2.60
C THR A 287 11.84 7.92 -2.03
N LYS A 288 11.53 8.99 -2.78
CA LYS A 288 11.73 10.40 -2.34
C LYS A 288 10.99 10.76 -1.06
N ILE A 289 9.97 10.00 -0.65
CA ILE A 289 9.29 10.22 0.64
C ILE A 289 10.24 10.05 1.84
N TYR A 290 11.30 9.26 1.68
CA TYR A 290 12.31 9.02 2.71
C TYR A 290 13.36 10.15 2.79
N ALA A 291 13.54 10.93 1.74
CA ALA A 291 14.50 12.03 1.71
C ALA A 291 14.20 13.13 2.75
N LYS A 292 12.94 13.26 3.18
CA LYS A 292 12.53 14.22 4.22
C LYS A 292 12.99 13.83 5.63
N VAL A 293 13.45 12.60 5.81
CA VAL A 293 13.92 12.06 7.11
C VAL A 293 15.35 12.46 7.41
N LEU A 294 16.04 13.10 6.45
CA LEU A 294 17.47 13.36 6.48
C LEU A 294 17.89 14.68 7.17
N ASP A 295 17.07 15.27 8.04
CA ASP A 295 17.52 16.43 8.84
C ASP A 295 18.76 16.08 9.65
N THR A 296 18.87 14.85 10.16
CA THR A 296 20.08 14.34 10.83
C THR A 296 21.27 14.18 9.87
N THR A 297 21.04 13.79 8.63
CA THR A 297 22.09 13.68 7.60
C THR A 297 22.53 15.07 7.15
N VAL A 298 21.58 15.99 6.94
CA VAL A 298 21.90 17.40 6.65
C VAL A 298 22.75 17.99 7.76
N SER A 299 22.40 17.74 9.04
CA SER A 299 23.17 18.21 10.18
C SER A 299 24.61 17.64 10.18
N LYS A 300 24.78 16.33 9.96
CA LYS A 300 26.09 15.67 9.88
C LYS A 300 26.92 16.15 8.68
N GLU A 301 26.31 16.33 7.52
CA GLU A 301 26.99 16.84 6.32
C GLU A 301 27.41 18.30 6.50
N MET A 302 26.57 19.13 7.14
CA MET A 302 26.90 20.52 7.49
C MET A 302 27.96 20.61 8.58
N GLU A 303 28.04 19.64 9.50
CA GLU A 303 29.12 19.56 10.48
C GLU A 303 30.48 19.30 9.81
N THR A 304 30.52 18.49 8.76
CA THR A 304 31.72 18.29 7.94
C THR A 304 32.10 19.57 7.19
N MET A 305 31.14 20.36 6.74
CA MET A 305 31.40 21.68 6.16
C MET A 305 31.91 22.69 7.20
N LYS A 306 31.29 22.72 8.39
CA LYS A 306 31.76 23.59 9.49
C LYS A 306 33.22 23.33 9.83
N ASN A 307 33.64 22.06 9.91
CA ASN A 307 35.02 21.69 10.21
C ASN A 307 36.01 22.09 9.11
N LYS A 308 35.58 22.21 7.87
CA LYS A 308 36.43 22.69 6.74
C LYS A 308 36.62 24.22 6.73
N PHE A 309 35.68 24.95 7.30
CA PHE A 309 35.66 26.41 7.32
C PHE A 309 35.75 26.98 8.76
N ALA A 310 36.11 26.15 9.74
CA ALA A 310 36.45 26.62 11.08
C ALA A 310 37.78 27.38 11.02
N ILE A 311 37.74 28.66 11.45
CA ILE A 311 38.89 29.57 11.57
C ILE A 311 39.63 29.28 12.89
#